data_e8099266af008847fb9bc2b733d6d3fc
#
_entry.id   e8099266af008847fb9bc2b733d6d3fc
#
_cell.length_a   1.000
_cell.length_b   1.000
_cell.length_c   1.000
_cell.angle_alpha   90.00
_cell.angle_beta   90.00
_cell.angle_gamma   90.00
#
_symmetry.space_group_name_H-M   'P 1'
#
loop_
_entity.id
_entity.type
_entity.pdbx_description
1 polymer ?
#
loop_
_entity_poly.entity_id
_entity_poly.type
_entity_poly.pdbx_seq_one_letter_code
_entity_poly.pdbx_strand_id
1 'polypeptide(L)'
;MLTALTWIIAIGFFSPVLWMVLTSFKQESAAASNPPSFFFTPTLDQYRAVLDAGAGSYFLNSIIATGVSTVLVVILAVPASYALSIRPVKRTQDVLFFFISTKMLPVVAVIMPIYVIAGQLKVLDNVWTLVVLYTSMNLPIAVWMMRSFFQEVPSEVLEAAQMDGAGLVKTLWRVLMPMVAPGLAATALICVIFAWNEFFFALNLTAAKSATVPVFLVSQMTSEGLYLAQLSAASVLASLPVVLAGWVAQKQLVRGLSMGAVK
;
A
#
# COMPACT_ATOMS: atom_id res chain seq x y z
N MET A 1 -11.59 -13.04 32.42
CA MET A 1 -12.74 -12.50 31.67
C MET A 1 -12.30 -11.64 30.47
N LEU A 2 -11.53 -10.59 30.65
CA LEU A 2 -11.06 -9.71 29.55
C LEU A 2 -10.32 -10.47 28.44
N THR A 3 -9.39 -11.38 28.79
CA THR A 3 -8.65 -12.19 27.81
C THR A 3 -9.57 -13.07 26.94
N ALA A 4 -10.58 -13.70 27.55
CA ALA A 4 -11.54 -14.51 26.79
C ALA A 4 -12.39 -13.64 25.84
N LEU A 5 -12.82 -12.46 26.29
CA LEU A 5 -13.55 -11.50 25.46
C LEU A 5 -12.68 -11.02 24.28
N THR A 6 -11.40 -10.71 24.55
CA THR A 6 -10.45 -10.31 23.49
C THR A 6 -10.31 -11.39 22.42
N TRP A 7 -10.19 -12.66 22.82
CA TRP A 7 -10.10 -13.78 21.87
C TRP A 7 -11.39 -13.97 21.07
N ILE A 8 -12.57 -13.86 21.70
CA ILE A 8 -13.86 -13.97 21.00
C ILE A 8 -13.98 -12.87 19.94
N ILE A 9 -13.65 -11.62 20.30
CA ILE A 9 -13.68 -10.51 19.36
C ILE A 9 -12.67 -10.73 18.22
N ALA A 10 -11.44 -11.14 18.54
CA ALA A 10 -10.40 -11.38 17.54
C ALA A 10 -10.80 -12.50 16.55
N ILE A 11 -11.35 -13.61 17.05
CA ILE A 11 -11.84 -14.71 16.21
C ILE A 11 -13.01 -14.24 15.35
N GLY A 12 -13.94 -13.46 15.91
CA GLY A 12 -15.07 -12.89 15.16
C GLY A 12 -14.61 -12.00 14.02
N PHE A 13 -13.64 -11.12 14.27
CA PHE A 13 -13.05 -10.26 13.25
C PHE A 13 -12.27 -11.03 12.17
N PHE A 14 -11.61 -12.11 12.56
CA PHE A 14 -10.79 -12.90 11.63
C PHE A 14 -11.61 -13.97 10.88
N SER A 15 -12.83 -14.26 11.31
CA SER A 15 -13.66 -15.32 10.74
C SER A 15 -13.92 -15.19 9.22
N PRO A 16 -14.16 -13.98 8.62
CA PRO A 16 -14.32 -13.86 7.18
C PRO A 16 -13.05 -14.23 6.41
N VAL A 17 -11.88 -13.85 6.96
CA VAL A 17 -10.58 -14.20 6.37
C VAL A 17 -10.33 -15.70 6.46
N LEU A 18 -10.63 -16.32 7.61
CA LEU A 18 -10.56 -17.76 7.76
C LEU A 18 -11.49 -18.49 6.79
N TRP A 19 -12.70 -17.97 6.59
CA TRP A 19 -13.65 -18.55 5.63
C TRP A 19 -13.10 -18.45 4.19
N MET A 20 -12.54 -17.33 3.81
CA MET A 20 -11.86 -17.15 2.50
C MET A 20 -10.72 -18.17 2.34
N VAL A 21 -9.85 -18.31 3.35
CA VAL A 21 -8.75 -19.29 3.33
C VAL A 21 -9.30 -20.73 3.24
N LEU A 22 -10.31 -21.09 4.02
CA LEU A 22 -10.93 -22.42 3.93
C LEU A 22 -11.56 -22.65 2.55
N THR A 23 -12.24 -21.66 2.00
CA THR A 23 -12.91 -21.76 0.70
C THR A 23 -11.90 -21.92 -0.44
N SER A 24 -10.71 -21.36 -0.33
CA SER A 24 -9.65 -21.48 -1.34
C SER A 24 -9.13 -22.92 -1.54
N PHE A 25 -9.37 -23.80 -0.57
CA PHE A 25 -9.02 -25.23 -0.64
C PHE A 25 -10.18 -26.14 -1.06
N LYS A 26 -11.37 -25.57 -1.35
CA LYS A 26 -12.53 -26.35 -1.76
C LYS A 26 -12.57 -26.56 -3.26
N GLN A 27 -13.25 -27.63 -3.70
CA GLN A 27 -13.74 -27.71 -5.06
C GLN A 27 -14.86 -26.67 -5.28
N GLU A 28 -15.04 -26.18 -6.50
CA GLU A 28 -16.01 -25.13 -6.79
C GLU A 28 -17.44 -25.52 -6.42
N SER A 29 -17.82 -26.79 -6.67
CA SER A 29 -19.11 -27.35 -6.27
C SER A 29 -19.37 -27.32 -4.76
N ALA A 30 -18.32 -27.53 -3.96
CA ALA A 30 -18.41 -27.46 -2.51
C ALA A 30 -18.38 -26.01 -1.98
N ALA A 31 -17.72 -25.10 -2.68
CA ALA A 31 -17.71 -23.68 -2.35
C ALA A 31 -19.07 -23.01 -2.58
N ALA A 32 -19.78 -23.43 -3.63
CA ALA A 32 -21.11 -22.94 -4.00
C ALA A 32 -22.25 -23.65 -3.27
N SER A 33 -21.97 -24.62 -2.39
CA SER A 33 -23.01 -25.39 -1.69
C SER A 33 -23.84 -24.54 -0.73
N ASN A 34 -25.15 -24.80 -0.69
CA ASN A 34 -26.07 -24.22 0.27
C ASN A 34 -26.87 -25.36 0.97
N PRO A 35 -26.72 -25.59 2.30
CA PRO A 35 -25.92 -24.79 3.24
C PRO A 35 -24.40 -24.94 3.04
N PRO A 36 -23.61 -23.96 3.54
CA PRO A 36 -22.15 -23.98 3.40
C PRO A 36 -21.53 -25.23 4.01
N SER A 37 -20.66 -25.92 3.24
CA SER A 37 -19.97 -27.12 3.72
C SER A 37 -18.75 -26.75 4.57
N PHE A 38 -18.67 -27.27 5.79
CA PHE A 38 -17.49 -27.14 6.65
C PHE A 38 -16.51 -28.31 6.48
N PHE A 39 -17.03 -29.49 6.11
CA PHE A 39 -16.23 -30.68 5.86
C PHE A 39 -16.13 -30.93 4.38
N PHE A 40 -14.91 -30.95 3.86
CA PHE A 40 -14.61 -31.13 2.44
C PHE A 40 -13.23 -31.76 2.27
N THR A 41 -12.94 -32.31 1.11
CA THR A 41 -11.60 -32.79 0.73
C THR A 41 -10.77 -31.60 0.25
N PRO A 42 -9.67 -31.21 0.96
CA PRO A 42 -8.84 -30.12 0.53
C PRO A 42 -8.16 -30.40 -0.81
N THR A 43 -8.14 -29.42 -1.70
CA THR A 43 -7.45 -29.46 -3.00
C THR A 43 -6.64 -28.19 -3.24
N LEU A 44 -5.61 -28.28 -4.08
CA LEU A 44 -4.83 -27.14 -4.57
C LEU A 44 -5.20 -26.76 -6.02
N ASP A 45 -6.23 -27.37 -6.57
CA ASP A 45 -6.61 -27.17 -7.98
C ASP A 45 -6.96 -25.72 -8.26
N GLN A 46 -7.56 -25.00 -7.31
CA GLN A 46 -7.90 -23.59 -7.46
C GLN A 46 -6.66 -22.69 -7.56
N TYR A 47 -5.63 -23.02 -6.79
CA TYR A 47 -4.35 -22.30 -6.87
C TYR A 47 -3.66 -22.55 -8.21
N ARG A 48 -3.71 -23.77 -8.74
CA ARG A 48 -3.21 -24.08 -10.07
C ARG A 48 -4.00 -23.33 -11.14
N ALA A 49 -5.33 -23.36 -11.08
CA ALA A 49 -6.19 -22.63 -12.02
C ALA A 49 -5.89 -21.13 -12.03
N VAL A 50 -5.65 -20.51 -10.87
CA VAL A 50 -5.23 -19.10 -10.77
C VAL A 50 -3.90 -18.85 -11.46
N LEU A 51 -2.92 -19.74 -11.28
CA LEU A 51 -1.61 -19.61 -11.93
C LEU A 51 -1.70 -19.83 -13.45
N ASP A 52 -2.48 -20.82 -13.88
CA ASP A 52 -2.73 -21.13 -15.29
C ASP A 52 -3.50 -20.02 -16.01
N ALA A 53 -4.35 -19.27 -15.27
CA ALA A 53 -5.00 -18.05 -15.74
C ALA A 53 -4.03 -16.85 -15.91
N GLY A 54 -2.72 -17.05 -15.72
CA GLY A 54 -1.69 -16.04 -15.95
C GLY A 54 -1.52 -15.03 -14.80
N ALA A 55 -1.95 -15.34 -13.58
CA ALA A 55 -1.83 -14.48 -12.40
C ALA A 55 -0.42 -13.92 -12.19
N GLY A 56 0.62 -14.67 -12.58
CA GLY A 56 2.02 -14.29 -12.38
C GLY A 56 2.39 -12.92 -12.98
N SER A 57 1.86 -12.58 -14.17
CA SER A 57 2.10 -11.29 -14.82
C SER A 57 1.46 -10.13 -14.03
N TYR A 58 0.25 -10.31 -13.52
CA TYR A 58 -0.45 -9.31 -12.69
C TYR A 58 0.27 -9.08 -11.36
N PHE A 59 0.78 -10.16 -10.75
CA PHE A 59 1.60 -10.06 -9.53
C PHE A 59 2.89 -9.30 -9.79
N LEU A 60 3.60 -9.60 -10.87
CA LEU A 60 4.82 -8.89 -11.23
C LEU A 60 4.56 -7.40 -11.46
N ASN A 61 3.52 -7.06 -12.21
CA ASN A 61 3.12 -5.68 -12.44
C ASN A 61 2.79 -4.95 -11.12
N SER A 62 2.03 -5.58 -10.23
CA SER A 62 1.71 -5.02 -8.91
C SER A 62 2.97 -4.81 -8.05
N ILE A 63 3.90 -5.77 -8.04
CA ILE A 63 5.17 -5.66 -7.32
C ILE A 63 6.01 -4.50 -7.87
N ILE A 64 6.12 -4.38 -9.19
CA ILE A 64 6.85 -3.28 -9.84
C ILE A 64 6.18 -1.95 -9.54
N ALA A 65 4.88 -1.83 -9.81
CA ALA A 65 4.14 -0.58 -9.61
C ALA A 65 4.20 -0.11 -8.15
N THR A 66 3.95 -1.01 -7.19
CA THR A 66 3.96 -0.71 -5.76
C THR A 66 5.37 -0.45 -5.23
N GLY A 67 6.31 -1.35 -5.54
CA GLY A 67 7.68 -1.27 -5.01
C GLY A 67 8.41 -0.03 -5.51
N VAL A 68 8.41 0.18 -6.83
CA VAL A 68 9.11 1.34 -7.43
C VAL A 68 8.46 2.65 -7.02
N SER A 69 7.12 2.75 -7.06
CA SER A 69 6.44 3.98 -6.63
C SER A 69 6.70 4.30 -5.16
N THR A 70 6.70 3.29 -4.27
CA THR A 70 7.00 3.50 -2.85
C THR A 70 8.43 4.01 -2.64
N VAL A 71 9.42 3.44 -3.34
CA VAL A 71 10.80 3.94 -3.28
C VAL A 71 10.91 5.38 -3.77
N LEU A 72 10.27 5.71 -4.88
CA LEU A 72 10.23 7.09 -5.40
C LEU A 72 9.55 8.05 -4.43
N VAL A 73 8.43 7.65 -3.84
CA VAL A 73 7.73 8.44 -2.81
C VAL A 73 8.65 8.73 -1.64
N VAL A 74 9.37 7.73 -1.11
CA VAL A 74 10.30 7.91 0.01
C VAL A 74 11.44 8.85 -0.36
N ILE A 75 12.05 8.67 -1.53
CA ILE A 75 13.14 9.53 -2.02
C ILE A 75 12.69 10.99 -2.12
N LEU A 76 11.46 11.24 -2.54
CA LEU A 76 10.92 12.59 -2.70
C LEU A 76 10.37 13.17 -1.39
N ALA A 77 9.67 12.36 -0.60
CA ALA A 77 9.00 12.80 0.62
C ALA A 77 9.99 13.16 1.74
N VAL A 78 11.09 12.40 1.89
CA VAL A 78 12.07 12.63 2.96
C VAL A 78 12.69 14.05 2.87
N PRO A 79 13.30 14.46 1.77
CA PRO A 79 13.87 15.82 1.68
C PRO A 79 12.79 16.92 1.70
N ALA A 80 11.61 16.66 1.11
CA ALA A 80 10.52 17.64 1.13
C ALA A 80 9.99 17.85 2.56
N SER A 81 9.74 16.79 3.31
CA SER A 81 9.27 16.88 4.69
C SER A 81 10.31 17.48 5.63
N TYR A 82 11.60 17.17 5.43
CA TYR A 82 12.69 17.81 6.15
C TYR A 82 12.69 19.35 5.94
N ALA A 83 12.58 19.81 4.70
CA ALA A 83 12.50 21.23 4.39
C ALA A 83 11.26 21.90 4.99
N LEU A 84 10.12 21.20 5.03
CA LEU A 84 8.85 21.73 5.55
C LEU A 84 8.72 21.65 7.08
N SER A 85 9.61 20.92 7.77
CA SER A 85 9.58 20.77 9.24
C SER A 85 10.72 21.50 9.95
N ILE A 86 11.96 21.18 9.57
CA ILE A 86 13.18 21.62 10.26
C ILE A 86 13.67 22.97 9.73
N ARG A 87 13.47 23.23 8.45
CA ARG A 87 13.85 24.50 7.80
C ARG A 87 12.64 25.08 7.07
N PRO A 88 11.64 25.58 7.80
CA PRO A 88 10.40 26.03 7.21
C PRO A 88 10.66 27.16 6.20
N VAL A 89 10.20 26.91 4.99
CA VAL A 89 10.20 27.92 3.91
C VAL A 89 9.05 28.90 4.10
N LYS A 90 9.15 30.08 3.50
CA LYS A 90 8.00 30.99 3.43
C LYS A 90 6.80 30.23 2.84
N ARG A 91 5.62 30.36 3.46
CA ARG A 91 4.38 29.70 3.03
C ARG A 91 4.35 28.16 3.19
N THR A 92 5.05 27.62 4.17
CA THR A 92 4.97 26.18 4.49
C THR A 92 3.52 25.67 4.60
N GLN A 93 2.62 26.46 5.21
CA GLN A 93 1.21 26.10 5.35
C GLN A 93 0.49 26.01 4.00
N ASP A 94 0.77 26.93 3.06
CA ASP A 94 0.18 26.91 1.71
C ASP A 94 0.61 25.65 0.95
N VAL A 95 1.90 25.30 1.05
CA VAL A 95 2.44 24.08 0.43
C VAL A 95 1.79 22.83 1.00
N LEU A 96 1.65 22.75 2.33
CA LEU A 96 1.00 21.63 2.99
C LEU A 96 -0.49 21.55 2.63
N PHE A 97 -1.16 22.69 2.58
CA PHE A 97 -2.56 22.76 2.14
C PHE A 97 -2.71 22.31 0.68
N PHE A 98 -1.81 22.73 -0.20
CA PHE A 98 -1.78 22.26 -1.59
C PHE A 98 -1.65 20.74 -1.66
N PHE A 99 -0.73 20.11 -0.91
CA PHE A 99 -0.60 18.66 -0.88
C PHE A 99 -1.89 17.97 -0.43
N ILE A 100 -2.53 18.44 0.64
CA ILE A 100 -3.75 17.80 1.12
C ILE A 100 -4.93 18.02 0.16
N SER A 101 -5.01 19.20 -0.49
CA SER A 101 -6.08 19.50 -1.44
C SER A 101 -6.05 18.58 -2.66
N THR A 102 -4.87 18.13 -3.10
CA THR A 102 -4.76 17.14 -4.18
C THR A 102 -5.39 15.79 -3.82
N LYS A 103 -5.42 15.42 -2.54
CA LYS A 103 -6.08 14.20 -2.05
C LYS A 103 -7.60 14.32 -1.98
N MET A 104 -8.13 15.54 -1.95
CA MET A 104 -9.57 15.79 -1.93
C MET A 104 -10.19 15.76 -3.33
N LEU A 105 -9.38 15.75 -4.38
CA LEU A 105 -9.88 15.65 -5.75
C LEU A 105 -10.47 14.25 -5.99
N PRO A 106 -11.72 14.14 -6.48
CA PRO A 106 -12.31 12.86 -6.85
C PRO A 106 -11.51 12.21 -7.99
N VAL A 107 -11.00 11.01 -7.76
CA VAL A 107 -10.20 10.28 -8.77
C VAL A 107 -10.95 10.12 -10.09
N VAL A 108 -12.28 9.93 -10.02
CA VAL A 108 -13.17 9.84 -11.18
C VAL A 108 -13.13 11.11 -12.04
N ALA A 109 -12.98 12.29 -11.44
CA ALA A 109 -12.93 13.55 -12.18
C ALA A 109 -11.61 13.74 -12.94
N VAL A 110 -10.52 13.15 -12.47
CA VAL A 110 -9.20 13.32 -13.08
C VAL A 110 -8.81 12.21 -14.05
N ILE A 111 -9.54 11.08 -14.07
CA ILE A 111 -9.16 9.93 -14.91
C ILE A 111 -9.26 10.26 -16.41
N MET A 112 -10.28 11.00 -16.85
CA MET A 112 -10.46 11.31 -18.26
C MET A 112 -9.32 12.18 -18.84
N PRO A 113 -8.92 13.30 -18.22
CA PRO A 113 -7.72 14.03 -18.63
C PRO A 113 -6.47 13.16 -18.63
N ILE A 114 -6.25 12.34 -17.60
CA ILE A 114 -5.09 11.45 -17.51
C ILE A 114 -5.09 10.44 -18.64
N TYR A 115 -6.23 9.82 -18.94
CA TYR A 115 -6.38 8.88 -20.05
C TYR A 115 -6.04 9.51 -21.40
N VAL A 116 -6.56 10.71 -21.68
CA VAL A 116 -6.28 11.44 -22.92
C VAL A 116 -4.78 11.76 -23.05
N ILE A 117 -4.17 12.27 -21.99
CA ILE A 117 -2.72 12.57 -21.96
C ILE A 117 -1.90 11.28 -22.18
N ALA A 118 -2.22 10.20 -21.46
CA ALA A 118 -1.53 8.93 -21.59
C ALA A 118 -1.70 8.34 -23.01
N GLY A 119 -2.85 8.51 -23.63
CA GLY A 119 -3.10 8.11 -25.01
C GLY A 119 -2.27 8.91 -26.01
N GLN A 120 -2.19 10.23 -25.87
CA GLN A 120 -1.38 11.10 -26.72
C GLN A 120 0.11 10.79 -26.59
N LEU A 121 0.57 10.50 -25.38
CA LEU A 121 1.96 10.11 -25.10
C LEU A 121 2.26 8.65 -25.46
N LYS A 122 1.25 7.86 -25.86
CA LYS A 122 1.36 6.42 -26.17
C LYS A 122 1.90 5.59 -25.02
N VAL A 123 1.52 5.94 -23.79
CA VAL A 123 1.94 5.26 -22.55
C VAL A 123 0.78 4.54 -21.86
N LEU A 124 -0.35 4.32 -22.54
CA LEU A 124 -1.40 3.42 -22.09
C LEU A 124 -0.87 1.98 -22.07
N ASP A 125 -1.44 1.15 -21.20
CA ASP A 125 -1.04 -0.24 -20.96
C ASP A 125 0.46 -0.38 -20.68
N ASN A 126 0.96 0.50 -19.79
CA ASN A 126 2.36 0.52 -19.38
C ASN A 126 2.47 0.65 -17.85
N VAL A 127 3.17 -0.29 -17.21
CA VAL A 127 3.34 -0.31 -15.75
C VAL A 127 4.03 0.95 -15.21
N TRP A 128 4.90 1.59 -15.99
CA TRP A 128 5.58 2.82 -15.59
C TRP A 128 4.61 4.02 -15.47
N THR A 129 3.53 4.01 -16.23
CA THR A 129 2.44 4.99 -16.06
C THR A 129 1.80 4.85 -14.69
N LEU A 130 1.55 3.61 -14.24
CA LEU A 130 1.06 3.36 -12.89
C LEU A 130 2.08 3.79 -11.84
N VAL A 131 3.37 3.52 -12.04
CA VAL A 131 4.43 3.97 -11.12
C VAL A 131 4.39 5.47 -10.90
N VAL A 132 4.27 6.27 -11.97
CA VAL A 132 4.17 7.74 -11.87
C VAL A 132 2.91 8.17 -11.13
N LEU A 133 1.77 7.59 -11.45
CA LEU A 133 0.49 7.92 -10.82
C LEU A 133 0.45 7.52 -9.34
N TYR A 134 0.94 6.32 -9.00
CA TYR A 134 1.01 5.85 -7.61
C TYR A 134 1.98 6.69 -6.78
N THR A 135 3.08 7.14 -7.39
CA THR A 135 4.01 8.09 -6.76
C THR A 135 3.30 9.40 -6.47
N SER A 136 2.62 9.97 -7.46
CA SER A 136 1.87 11.24 -7.30
C SER A 136 0.75 11.13 -6.27
N MET A 137 0.05 10.00 -6.26
CA MET A 137 -1.03 9.72 -5.31
C MET A 137 -0.55 9.61 -3.86
N ASN A 138 0.60 8.96 -3.63
CA ASN A 138 1.10 8.67 -2.29
C ASN A 138 1.99 9.80 -1.72
N LEU A 139 2.61 10.62 -2.57
CA LEU A 139 3.53 11.67 -2.14
C LEU A 139 2.95 12.63 -1.09
N PRO A 140 1.71 13.16 -1.23
CA PRO A 140 1.14 14.06 -0.23
C PRO A 140 1.06 13.47 1.17
N ILE A 141 0.56 12.24 1.31
CA ILE A 141 0.43 11.58 2.61
C ILE A 141 1.80 11.25 3.21
N ALA A 142 2.75 10.83 2.37
CA ALA A 142 4.11 10.52 2.81
C ALA A 142 4.82 11.76 3.34
N VAL A 143 4.68 12.91 2.67
CA VAL A 143 5.23 14.20 3.13
C VAL A 143 4.61 14.61 4.47
N TRP A 144 3.29 14.48 4.63
CA TRP A 144 2.61 14.79 5.88
C TRP A 144 3.06 13.89 7.04
N MET A 145 3.11 12.59 6.82
CA MET A 145 3.55 11.62 7.83
C MET A 145 5.01 11.85 8.23
N MET A 146 5.91 11.94 7.25
CA MET A 146 7.33 12.16 7.52
C MET A 146 7.60 13.50 8.22
N ARG A 147 6.83 14.54 7.86
CA ARG A 147 6.92 15.83 8.55
C ARG A 147 6.59 15.71 10.03
N SER A 148 5.56 14.97 10.40
CA SER A 148 5.20 14.74 11.81
C SER A 148 6.35 14.09 12.58
N PHE A 149 6.96 13.05 12.00
CA PHE A 149 8.12 12.40 12.64
C PHE A 149 9.35 13.30 12.73
N PHE A 150 9.62 14.15 11.76
CA PHE A 150 10.71 15.12 11.86
C PHE A 150 10.45 16.19 12.92
N GLN A 151 9.20 16.56 13.16
CA GLN A 151 8.84 17.53 14.20
C GLN A 151 8.96 16.99 15.63
N GLU A 152 9.02 15.67 15.80
CA GLU A 152 9.24 15.01 17.10
C GLU A 152 10.74 15.00 17.50
N VAL A 153 11.64 15.33 16.56
CA VAL A 153 13.09 15.36 16.86
C VAL A 153 13.41 16.59 17.69
N PRO A 154 14.06 16.44 18.86
CA PRO A 154 14.46 17.56 19.70
C PRO A 154 15.42 18.53 18.97
N SER A 155 15.25 19.83 19.19
CA SER A 155 16.10 20.87 18.58
C SER A 155 17.57 20.75 18.97
N GLU A 156 17.84 20.27 20.19
CA GLU A 156 19.17 20.06 20.74
C GLU A 156 20.02 19.11 19.88
N VAL A 157 19.38 18.11 19.27
CA VAL A 157 20.07 17.18 18.34
C VAL A 157 20.55 17.91 17.09
N LEU A 158 19.73 18.84 16.58
CA LEU A 158 20.08 19.64 15.41
C LEU A 158 21.19 20.65 15.74
N GLU A 159 21.14 21.27 16.92
CA GLU A 159 22.14 22.21 17.41
C GLU A 159 23.49 21.50 17.60
N ALA A 160 23.49 20.32 18.24
CA ALA A 160 24.67 19.49 18.39
C ALA A 160 25.30 19.11 17.05
N ALA A 161 24.47 18.66 16.08
CA ALA A 161 24.95 18.34 14.73
C ALA A 161 25.58 19.54 14.03
N GLN A 162 25.04 20.76 14.23
CA GLN A 162 25.61 22.00 13.70
C GLN A 162 26.96 22.35 14.38
N MET A 163 27.05 22.20 15.69
CA MET A 163 28.30 22.42 16.42
C MET A 163 29.41 21.44 15.98
N ASP A 164 29.04 20.22 15.61
CA ASP A 164 29.95 19.21 15.02
C ASP A 164 30.30 19.48 13.54
N GLY A 165 29.83 20.60 12.97
CA GLY A 165 30.08 20.98 11.58
C GLY A 165 29.38 20.08 10.55
N ALA A 166 28.28 19.41 10.92
CA ALA A 166 27.55 18.58 10.00
C ALA A 166 26.74 19.44 9.01
N GLY A 167 27.05 19.32 7.71
CA GLY A 167 26.24 19.93 6.64
C GLY A 167 24.89 19.23 6.48
N LEU A 168 23.98 19.84 5.70
CA LEU A 168 22.58 19.41 5.50
C LEU A 168 22.43 17.91 5.22
N VAL A 169 23.17 17.40 4.24
CA VAL A 169 23.08 16.00 3.81
C VAL A 169 23.53 15.06 4.94
N LYS A 170 24.62 15.42 5.64
CA LYS A 170 25.13 14.62 6.76
C LYS A 170 24.13 14.62 7.94
N THR A 171 23.56 15.78 8.26
CA THR A 171 22.52 15.91 9.28
C THR A 171 21.30 15.07 8.94
N LEU A 172 20.77 15.16 7.71
CA LEU A 172 19.60 14.38 7.29
C LEU A 172 19.87 12.88 7.37
N TRP A 173 20.92 12.39 6.69
CA TRP A 173 21.10 10.94 6.51
C TRP A 173 21.78 10.23 7.68
N ARG A 174 22.67 10.89 8.41
CA ARG A 174 23.44 10.25 9.51
C ARG A 174 22.88 10.56 10.90
N VAL A 175 22.15 11.65 11.07
CA VAL A 175 21.61 12.04 12.37
C VAL A 175 20.11 11.80 12.42
N LEU A 176 19.35 12.41 11.52
CA LEU A 176 17.88 12.38 11.59
C LEU A 176 17.29 11.06 11.10
N MET A 177 17.75 10.52 9.97
CA MET A 177 17.17 9.31 9.39
C MET A 177 17.16 8.11 10.34
N PRO A 178 18.23 7.81 11.11
CA PRO A 178 18.18 6.76 12.10
C PRO A 178 17.11 6.99 13.20
N MET A 179 16.87 8.23 13.59
CA MET A 179 15.89 8.58 14.62
C MET A 179 14.46 8.43 14.10
N VAL A 180 14.19 8.86 12.87
CA VAL A 180 12.87 8.77 12.26
C VAL A 180 12.64 7.47 11.46
N ALA A 181 13.57 6.53 11.50
CA ALA A 181 13.46 5.25 10.78
C ALA A 181 12.16 4.47 11.08
N PRO A 182 11.64 4.42 12.32
CA PRO A 182 10.35 3.81 12.60
C PRO A 182 9.19 4.50 11.85
N GLY A 183 9.21 5.84 11.81
CA GLY A 183 8.24 6.65 11.08
C GLY A 183 8.34 6.46 9.57
N LEU A 184 9.57 6.35 9.06
CA LEU A 184 9.80 6.04 7.64
C LEU A 184 9.22 4.67 7.26
N ALA A 185 9.45 3.65 8.09
CA ALA A 185 8.91 2.31 7.83
C ALA A 185 7.37 2.29 7.86
N ALA A 186 6.76 3.03 8.80
CA ALA A 186 5.31 3.18 8.87
C ALA A 186 4.77 3.90 7.62
N THR A 187 5.42 4.99 7.20
CA THR A 187 5.05 5.75 6.00
C THR A 187 5.17 4.90 4.74
N ALA A 188 6.28 4.16 4.59
CA ALA A 188 6.49 3.27 3.45
C ALA A 188 5.43 2.16 3.41
N LEU A 189 5.08 1.55 4.56
CA LEU A 189 4.03 0.53 4.60
C LEU A 189 2.67 1.07 4.17
N ILE A 190 2.29 2.27 4.60
CA ILE A 190 1.04 2.91 4.17
C ILE A 190 1.06 3.14 2.64
N CYS A 191 2.18 3.60 2.09
CA CYS A 191 2.34 3.76 0.63
C CYS A 191 2.21 2.42 -0.11
N VAL A 192 2.82 1.36 0.41
CA VAL A 192 2.68 -0.01 -0.13
C VAL A 192 1.22 -0.44 -0.12
N ILE A 193 0.51 -0.28 1.02
CA ILE A 193 -0.89 -0.67 1.12
C ILE A 193 -1.75 0.08 0.11
N PHE A 194 -1.59 1.39 -0.03
CA PHE A 194 -2.38 2.18 -0.98
C PHE A 194 -2.05 1.85 -2.44
N ALA A 195 -0.78 1.68 -2.79
CA ALA A 195 -0.38 1.33 -4.15
C ALA A 195 -0.78 -0.09 -4.52
N TRP A 196 -0.65 -1.06 -3.60
CA TRP A 196 -1.02 -2.45 -3.82
C TRP A 196 -2.52 -2.64 -4.06
N ASN A 197 -3.35 -1.90 -3.32
CA ASN A 197 -4.81 -1.98 -3.42
C ASN A 197 -5.39 -1.01 -4.46
N GLU A 198 -4.52 -0.27 -5.18
CA GLU A 198 -5.00 0.64 -6.19
C GLU A 198 -5.58 -0.12 -7.38
N PHE A 199 -6.85 0.14 -7.64
CA PHE A 199 -7.64 -0.54 -8.66
C PHE A 199 -8.06 0.40 -9.79
N PHE A 200 -8.40 1.66 -9.45
CA PHE A 200 -9.12 2.53 -10.37
C PHE A 200 -8.25 3.04 -11.53
N PHE A 201 -7.02 3.47 -11.25
CA PHE A 201 -6.07 3.84 -12.30
C PHE A 201 -5.67 2.61 -13.13
N ALA A 202 -5.41 1.48 -12.47
CA ALA A 202 -5.06 0.26 -13.15
C ALA A 202 -6.17 -0.20 -14.11
N LEU A 203 -7.43 -0.22 -13.66
CA LEU A 203 -8.58 -0.61 -14.49
C LEU A 203 -8.74 0.26 -15.74
N ASN A 204 -8.51 1.58 -15.61
CA ASN A 204 -8.80 2.52 -16.68
C ASN A 204 -7.62 2.74 -17.64
N LEU A 205 -6.37 2.50 -17.21
CA LEU A 205 -5.18 2.85 -17.98
C LEU A 205 -4.38 1.64 -18.45
N THR A 206 -4.72 0.43 -17.96
CA THR A 206 -4.05 -0.80 -18.38
C THR A 206 -5.02 -1.76 -19.08
N ALA A 207 -4.43 -2.71 -19.79
CA ALA A 207 -5.15 -3.76 -20.49
C ALA A 207 -4.42 -5.11 -20.32
N ALA A 208 -4.00 -5.76 -21.39
CA ALA A 208 -3.45 -7.12 -21.36
C ALA A 208 -2.03 -7.22 -20.76
N LYS A 209 -1.21 -6.15 -20.85
CA LYS A 209 0.22 -6.23 -20.49
C LYS A 209 0.52 -5.78 -19.07
N SER A 210 -0.15 -4.73 -18.60
CA SER A 210 0.25 -4.01 -17.39
C SER A 210 -0.80 -4.00 -16.29
N ALA A 211 -1.87 -4.77 -16.44
CA ALA A 211 -2.90 -4.88 -15.42
C ALA A 211 -2.33 -5.48 -14.12
N THR A 212 -2.91 -5.04 -13.00
CA THR A 212 -2.45 -5.35 -11.64
C THR A 212 -3.34 -6.39 -10.95
N VAL A 213 -2.91 -6.90 -9.80
CA VAL A 213 -3.65 -7.91 -9.02
C VAL A 213 -5.09 -7.51 -8.73
N PRO A 214 -5.44 -6.29 -8.30
CA PRO A 214 -6.85 -5.90 -8.11
C PRO A 214 -7.70 -6.04 -9.37
N VAL A 215 -7.14 -5.72 -10.55
CA VAL A 215 -7.83 -5.90 -11.84
C VAL A 215 -8.02 -7.39 -12.14
N PHE A 216 -7.00 -8.21 -11.89
CA PHE A 216 -7.10 -9.66 -12.02
C PHE A 216 -8.20 -10.26 -11.15
N LEU A 217 -8.33 -9.84 -9.89
CA LEU A 217 -9.37 -10.34 -8.99
C LEU A 217 -10.78 -10.06 -9.55
N VAL A 218 -11.00 -8.87 -10.10
CA VAL A 218 -12.29 -8.53 -10.72
C VAL A 218 -12.54 -9.32 -11.99
N SER A 219 -11.50 -9.64 -12.78
CA SER A 219 -11.63 -10.46 -13.98
C SER A 219 -12.06 -11.92 -13.69
N GLN A 220 -11.88 -12.40 -12.45
CA GLN A 220 -12.36 -13.71 -12.02
C GLN A 220 -13.87 -13.73 -11.74
N MET A 221 -14.52 -12.57 -11.69
CA MET A 221 -15.98 -12.44 -11.59
C MET A 221 -16.56 -12.44 -12.99
N THR A 222 -16.93 -13.62 -13.50
CA THR A 222 -17.48 -13.77 -14.87
C THR A 222 -18.99 -13.76 -14.87
N SER A 223 -19.59 -13.51 -16.04
CA SER A 223 -21.04 -13.63 -16.25
C SER A 223 -21.54 -15.08 -16.19
N GLU A 224 -20.65 -16.05 -16.27
CA GLU A 224 -20.98 -17.49 -16.23
C GLU A 224 -21.14 -18.02 -14.79
N GLY A 225 -20.77 -17.24 -13.78
CA GLY A 225 -20.89 -17.54 -12.36
C GLY A 225 -19.76 -16.96 -11.53
N LEU A 226 -19.98 -16.99 -10.21
CA LEU A 226 -18.94 -16.67 -9.25
C LEU A 226 -18.16 -17.95 -8.94
N TYR A 227 -16.95 -18.05 -9.44
CA TYR A 227 -16.02 -19.12 -9.05
C TYR A 227 -15.45 -18.81 -7.66
N LEU A 228 -16.24 -19.12 -6.63
CA LEU A 228 -15.97 -18.70 -5.25
C LEU A 228 -14.66 -19.28 -4.69
N ALA A 229 -14.37 -20.54 -5.01
CA ALA A 229 -13.13 -21.17 -4.54
C ALA A 229 -11.91 -20.60 -5.27
N GLN A 230 -11.98 -20.41 -6.58
CA GLN A 230 -10.90 -19.82 -7.37
C GLN A 230 -10.66 -18.35 -6.99
N LEU A 231 -11.72 -17.56 -6.85
CA LEU A 231 -11.62 -16.17 -6.37
C LEU A 231 -11.02 -16.10 -4.96
N SER A 232 -11.40 -17.03 -4.08
CA SER A 232 -10.82 -17.13 -2.73
C SER A 232 -9.33 -17.47 -2.77
N ALA A 233 -8.91 -18.41 -3.64
CA ALA A 233 -7.50 -18.74 -3.84
C ALA A 233 -6.70 -17.55 -4.38
N ALA A 234 -7.23 -16.85 -5.39
CA ALA A 234 -6.62 -15.63 -5.91
C ALA A 234 -6.51 -14.53 -4.84
N SER A 235 -7.54 -14.35 -4.01
CA SER A 235 -7.57 -13.36 -2.92
C SER A 235 -6.58 -13.70 -1.80
N VAL A 236 -6.42 -14.99 -1.47
CA VAL A 236 -5.40 -15.45 -0.51
C VAL A 236 -4.01 -15.10 -1.03
N LEU A 237 -3.70 -15.45 -2.29
CA LEU A 237 -2.42 -15.09 -2.90
C LEU A 237 -2.21 -13.57 -2.93
N ALA A 238 -3.24 -12.81 -3.32
CA ALA A 238 -3.19 -11.35 -3.39
C ALA A 238 -2.94 -10.69 -2.03
N SER A 239 -3.38 -11.30 -0.93
CA SER A 239 -3.18 -10.77 0.43
C SER A 239 -1.76 -11.00 0.97
N LEU A 240 -1.05 -12.03 0.50
CA LEU A 240 0.25 -12.43 1.05
C LEU A 240 1.29 -11.30 1.04
N PRO A 241 1.51 -10.54 -0.04
CA PRO A 241 2.53 -9.48 -0.05
C PRO A 241 2.27 -8.40 0.98
N VAL A 242 1.01 -8.00 1.19
CA VAL A 242 0.64 -6.97 2.17
C VAL A 242 0.78 -7.51 3.60
N VAL A 243 0.38 -8.76 3.85
CA VAL A 243 0.55 -9.42 5.15
C VAL A 243 2.03 -9.55 5.49
N LEU A 244 2.87 -9.96 4.53
CA LEU A 244 4.33 -10.06 4.72
C LEU A 244 4.95 -8.69 4.98
N ALA A 245 4.58 -7.65 4.21
CA ALA A 245 5.04 -6.29 4.42
C ALA A 245 4.64 -5.77 5.83
N GLY A 246 3.41 -6.00 6.25
CA GLY A 246 2.92 -5.66 7.58
C GLY A 246 3.67 -6.40 8.67
N TRP A 247 3.96 -7.69 8.50
CA TRP A 247 4.71 -8.49 9.45
C TRP A 247 6.16 -8.01 9.60
N VAL A 248 6.82 -7.67 8.51
CA VAL A 248 8.17 -7.08 8.55
C VAL A 248 8.16 -5.71 9.24
N ALA A 249 7.17 -4.89 8.97
CA ALA A 249 7.07 -3.52 9.50
C ALA A 249 6.47 -3.45 10.93
N GLN A 250 5.89 -4.54 11.48
CA GLN A 250 5.14 -4.50 12.75
C GLN A 250 5.95 -3.92 13.93
N LYS A 251 7.23 -4.27 14.04
CA LYS A 251 8.08 -3.77 15.14
C LYS A 251 8.31 -2.27 15.07
N GLN A 252 8.48 -1.75 13.86
CA GLN A 252 8.65 -0.33 13.57
C GLN A 252 7.35 0.44 13.78
N LEU A 253 6.21 -0.16 13.38
CA LEU A 253 4.88 0.41 13.61
C LEU A 253 4.59 0.59 15.11
N VAL A 254 4.84 -0.44 15.90
CA VAL A 254 4.63 -0.37 17.36
C VAL A 254 5.50 0.70 17.98
N ARG A 255 6.77 0.81 17.58
CA ARG A 255 7.69 1.86 18.08
C ARG A 255 7.27 3.27 17.63
N GLY A 256 6.86 3.45 16.37
CA GLY A 256 6.41 4.74 15.84
C GLY A 256 5.12 5.23 16.51
N LEU A 257 4.17 4.32 16.78
CA LEU A 257 2.91 4.68 17.45
C LEU A 257 3.10 4.94 18.96
N SER A 258 4.07 4.27 19.60
CA SER A 258 4.33 4.46 21.04
C SER A 258 5.08 5.76 21.34
N MET A 259 5.92 6.27 20.42
CA MET A 259 6.61 7.56 20.62
C MET A 259 5.62 8.75 20.57
N GLY A 260 4.55 8.68 19.78
CA GLY A 260 3.50 9.71 19.75
C GLY A 260 2.47 9.62 20.89
N ALA A 261 2.44 8.52 21.66
CA ALA A 261 1.45 8.28 22.72
C ALA A 261 1.94 8.63 24.13
N VAL A 262 3.23 8.90 24.31
CA VAL A 262 3.81 9.34 25.59
C VAL A 262 4.00 10.84 25.54
N LYS A 263 2.96 11.58 25.91
CA LYS A 263 3.00 12.96 26.34
C LYS A 263 2.69 13.02 27.82
#